data_f5a531f2e22f6083e7a4f111b7f00e0f
#
_entry.id   f5a531f2e22f6083e7a4f111b7f00e0f
#
_cell.length_a   1.000
_cell.length_b   1.000
_cell.length_c   1.000
_cell.angle_alpha   90.00
_cell.angle_beta   90.00
_cell.angle_gamma   90.00
#
_symmetry.space_group_name_H-M   'P 1'
#
loop_
_entity.id
_entity.type
_entity.pdbx_description
1 polymer ?
#
loop_
_entity_poly.entity_id
_entity_poly.type
_entity_poly.pdbx_seq_one_letter_code
_entity_poly.pdbx_strand_id
1 'polypeptide(L)'
;MKKILLSALLLSTMSLTAAAQETGVNSAFTRYGLGRINDGSLGFNKAMAGTGYAWHDGKQLNMTNPASYARLDSLTFLMDVAGTLQASRVSATGQHHSTNSRAYFDHVVGGFRVLPGLGVSFGLRPFTQVGYEITSNDVTLSNGFSEVTAIRTYSGNGGVHRANIGLGYAPLRNLALGVNASYLWGVTTHTATTSFTDATVPSPRVAYESEVRSLHFDFGAQYTAHFNKRNALTLGVTFAPGHTLAGTSSVDNQIISNSQISSSHVYTLKDGYSLPTSFGAGLMWQHNDRLRMGVDYTHEAWSKATQAEAQANDGTSGVTFVKSSANLRDLDKVSFGLEYVPAPQGYTWAGRVRYRLGASYATPYTLINGRKSADTFVATAGVALPILTSYNNRSFLNFSASYEQLRSQVGSSLTERNFLLTIGVTFNERWFKKWLVD
;
A
#
# COMPACT_ATOMS: atom_id res chain seq x y z
N MET A 1 -16.10 31.23 8.02
CA MET A 1 -15.07 30.89 7.03
C MET A 1 -14.39 29.53 7.28
N LYS A 2 -13.87 29.20 8.49
CA LYS A 2 -13.19 27.90 8.76
C LYS A 2 -14.09 26.66 8.53
N LYS A 3 -15.38 26.71 8.88
CA LYS A 3 -16.33 25.61 8.66
C LYS A 3 -16.67 25.40 7.18
N ILE A 4 -16.66 26.47 6.38
CA ILE A 4 -16.89 26.41 4.91
C ILE A 4 -15.67 25.84 4.20
N LEU A 5 -14.46 26.17 4.63
CA LEU A 5 -13.21 25.57 4.12
C LEU A 5 -13.12 24.08 4.45
N LEU A 6 -13.54 23.67 5.65
CA LEU A 6 -13.55 22.25 6.05
C LEU A 6 -14.57 21.44 5.26
N SER A 7 -15.77 22.00 5.04
CA SER A 7 -16.80 21.35 4.21
C SER A 7 -16.44 21.35 2.72
N ALA A 8 -15.80 22.40 2.21
CA ALA A 8 -15.28 22.42 0.84
C ALA A 8 -14.15 21.42 0.63
N LEU A 9 -13.27 21.23 1.63
CA LEU A 9 -12.23 20.22 1.62
C LEU A 9 -12.82 18.80 1.67
N LEU A 10 -13.84 18.56 2.50
CA LEU A 10 -14.57 17.30 2.57
C LEU A 10 -15.34 16.99 1.26
N LEU A 11 -15.96 17.98 0.64
CA LEU A 11 -16.63 17.82 -0.66
C LEU A 11 -15.62 17.58 -1.80
N SER A 12 -14.47 18.23 -1.78
CA SER A 12 -13.42 18.00 -2.77
C SER A 12 -12.77 16.62 -2.62
N THR A 13 -12.66 16.08 -1.40
CA THR A 13 -12.20 14.70 -1.19
C THR A 13 -13.23 13.67 -1.66
N MET A 14 -14.53 13.93 -1.55
CA MET A 14 -15.58 13.05 -2.10
C MET A 14 -15.61 13.04 -3.64
N SER A 15 -15.31 14.15 -4.29
CA SER A 15 -15.21 14.19 -5.76
C SER A 15 -13.93 13.53 -6.29
N LEU A 16 -12.85 13.53 -5.52
CA LEU A 16 -11.62 12.80 -5.84
C LEU A 16 -11.80 11.28 -5.76
N THR A 17 -12.70 10.78 -4.88
CA THR A 17 -12.98 9.33 -4.81
C THR A 17 -13.78 8.81 -6.02
N ALA A 18 -14.58 9.64 -6.67
CA ALA A 18 -15.30 9.27 -7.89
C ALA A 18 -14.37 9.21 -9.13
N ALA A 19 -13.30 10.01 -9.16
CA ALA A 19 -12.28 9.97 -10.20
C ALA A 19 -11.20 8.90 -9.95
N ALA A 20 -11.13 8.33 -8.74
CA ALA A 20 -10.13 7.34 -8.31
C ALA A 20 -10.50 5.90 -8.71
N GLN A 21 -11.43 5.69 -9.63
CA GLN A 21 -11.72 4.35 -10.18
C GLN A 21 -10.63 3.84 -11.15
N GLU A 22 -9.73 4.69 -11.61
CA GLU A 22 -8.50 4.23 -12.26
C GLU A 22 -7.42 4.03 -11.18
N THR A 23 -6.99 2.79 -11.03
CA THR A 23 -5.90 2.43 -10.11
C THR A 23 -4.65 3.23 -10.47
N GLY A 24 -4.15 4.01 -9.52
CA GLY A 24 -3.02 4.90 -9.70
C GLY A 24 -1.66 4.21 -9.86
N VAL A 25 -1.63 2.88 -9.94
CA VAL A 25 -0.41 2.09 -10.13
C VAL A 25 -0.32 1.62 -11.57
N ASN A 26 0.87 1.73 -12.17
CA ASN A 26 1.18 1.07 -13.44
C ASN A 26 2.49 0.29 -13.27
N SER A 27 2.35 -1.00 -12.99
CA SER A 27 3.47 -1.90 -12.80
C SER A 27 3.14 -3.29 -13.33
N ALA A 28 3.99 -3.82 -14.21
CA ALA A 28 3.85 -5.16 -14.77
C ALA A 28 3.83 -6.26 -13.68
N PHE A 29 4.48 -6.00 -12.54
CA PHE A 29 4.52 -6.94 -11.42
C PHE A 29 3.19 -7.05 -10.67
N THR A 30 2.28 -6.09 -10.83
CA THR A 30 0.93 -6.15 -10.22
C THR A 30 -0.01 -7.14 -10.90
N ARG A 31 0.43 -7.78 -11.98
CA ARG A 31 -0.29 -8.85 -12.66
C ARG A 31 -0.43 -10.10 -11.78
N TYR A 32 0.44 -10.29 -10.81
CA TYR A 32 0.55 -11.52 -10.03
C TYR A 32 0.07 -11.32 -8.59
N GLY A 33 -0.51 -12.34 -8.00
CA GLY A 33 -0.99 -12.35 -6.62
C GLY A 33 -2.15 -11.36 -6.41
N LEU A 34 -2.10 -10.64 -5.29
CA LEU A 34 -3.04 -9.57 -4.97
C LEU A 34 -2.59 -8.19 -5.52
N GLY A 35 -1.58 -8.15 -6.39
CA GLY A 35 -0.97 -6.93 -6.88
C GLY A 35 0.06 -6.34 -5.92
N ARG A 36 0.19 -5.01 -5.91
CA ARG A 36 1.09 -4.29 -5.00
C ARG A 36 0.42 -4.10 -3.65
N ILE A 37 1.02 -4.66 -2.61
CA ILE A 37 0.55 -4.53 -1.23
C ILE A 37 1.08 -3.24 -0.63
N ASN A 38 0.21 -2.46 0.02
CA ASN A 38 0.58 -1.26 0.75
C ASN A 38 1.02 -1.64 2.16
N ASP A 39 2.22 -1.22 2.56
CA ASP A 39 2.82 -1.52 3.87
C ASP A 39 2.21 -0.73 5.04
N GLY A 40 1.19 0.07 4.78
CA GLY A 40 0.50 0.85 5.81
C GLY A 40 1.22 2.11 6.24
N SER A 41 2.30 2.48 5.58
CA SER A 41 3.01 3.74 5.86
C SER A 41 2.15 4.96 5.50
N LEU A 42 2.24 5.99 6.32
CA LEU A 42 1.60 7.30 6.13
C LEU A 42 2.61 8.34 5.65
N GLY A 43 2.17 9.58 5.44
CA GLY A 43 3.02 10.65 4.94
C GLY A 43 4.35 10.83 5.71
N PHE A 44 4.36 10.61 7.02
CA PHE A 44 5.58 10.78 7.81
C PHE A 44 6.57 9.61 7.66
N ASN A 45 6.12 8.36 7.72
CA ASN A 45 7.02 7.22 7.66
C ASN A 45 7.27 6.70 6.22
N LYS A 46 6.52 7.18 5.22
CA LYS A 46 6.91 7.04 3.81
C LYS A 46 8.27 7.67 3.53
N ALA A 47 8.54 8.82 4.12
CA ALA A 47 9.86 9.46 4.03
C ALA A 47 10.99 8.67 4.74
N MET A 48 10.65 7.61 5.47
CA MET A 48 11.54 6.71 6.18
C MET A 48 11.40 5.25 5.71
N ALA A 49 11.06 5.06 4.43
CA ALA A 49 10.89 3.75 3.78
C ALA A 49 9.94 2.79 4.52
N GLY A 50 8.93 3.33 5.20
CA GLY A 50 7.92 2.58 5.94
C GLY A 50 8.32 2.19 7.37
N THR A 51 9.48 2.58 7.86
CA THR A 51 9.92 2.30 9.25
C THR A 51 8.93 2.89 10.25
N GLY A 52 8.37 2.07 11.15
CA GLY A 52 7.30 2.51 12.02
C GLY A 52 6.93 1.61 13.19
N TYR A 53 7.41 0.36 13.28
CA TYR A 53 6.94 -0.57 14.32
C TYR A 53 7.23 -0.09 15.75
N ALA A 54 8.39 0.48 15.97
CA ALA A 54 8.76 1.07 17.26
C ALA A 54 8.45 2.57 17.35
N TRP A 55 7.96 3.19 16.26
CA TRP A 55 7.76 4.62 16.18
C TRP A 55 6.48 5.07 16.86
N HIS A 56 6.57 6.09 17.68
CA HIS A 56 5.41 6.77 18.28
C HIS A 56 5.67 8.27 18.36
N ASP A 57 4.63 9.05 18.15
CA ASP A 57 4.66 10.52 18.23
C ASP A 57 3.28 11.03 18.66
N GLY A 58 3.23 11.96 19.63
CA GLY A 58 1.95 12.54 20.05
C GLY A 58 1.27 13.42 19.00
N LYS A 59 2.01 13.82 17.96
CA LYS A 59 1.58 14.79 16.94
C LYS A 59 1.36 14.18 15.55
N GLN A 60 1.65 12.90 15.38
CA GLN A 60 1.51 12.19 14.11
C GLN A 60 0.97 10.79 14.34
N LEU A 61 0.05 10.36 13.47
CA LEU A 61 -0.50 9.02 13.52
C LEU A 61 0.48 8.02 12.91
N ASN A 62 0.61 6.86 13.54
CA ASN A 62 1.35 5.74 13.02
C ASN A 62 0.43 4.52 12.89
N MET A 63 0.07 4.16 11.66
CA MET A 63 -0.85 3.04 11.38
C MET A 63 -0.14 1.69 11.25
N THR A 64 1.20 1.67 11.26
CA THR A 64 1.98 0.42 11.13
C THR A 64 2.00 -0.38 12.43
N ASN A 65 1.85 0.30 13.60
CA ASN A 65 1.73 -0.37 14.89
C ASN A 65 0.62 0.30 15.73
N PRO A 66 -0.50 -0.38 16.00
CA PRO A 66 -1.63 0.21 16.74
C PRO A 66 -1.32 0.57 18.19
N ALA A 67 -0.28 0.01 18.81
CA ALA A 67 0.14 0.39 20.16
C ALA A 67 0.55 1.89 20.24
N SER A 68 0.98 2.49 19.13
CA SER A 68 1.39 3.89 19.05
C SER A 68 0.26 4.87 19.37
N TYR A 69 -1.01 4.49 19.19
CA TYR A 69 -2.17 5.35 19.45
C TYR A 69 -2.29 5.73 20.93
N ALA A 70 -1.79 4.87 21.85
CA ALA A 70 -1.75 5.17 23.27
C ALA A 70 -0.88 6.38 23.64
N ARG A 71 -0.02 6.83 22.70
CA ARG A 71 0.94 7.93 22.90
C ARG A 71 0.49 9.25 22.27
N LEU A 72 -0.72 9.31 21.71
CA LEU A 72 -1.26 10.54 21.16
C LEU A 72 -1.40 11.65 22.20
N ASP A 73 -1.15 12.90 21.79
CA ASP A 73 -1.27 14.07 22.65
C ASP A 73 -2.72 14.27 23.13
N SER A 74 -2.90 14.81 24.32
CA SER A 74 -4.20 15.14 24.88
C SER A 74 -4.85 16.35 24.23
N LEU A 75 -6.17 16.42 24.29
CA LEU A 75 -6.98 17.56 23.83
C LEU A 75 -6.76 17.93 22.37
N THR A 76 -6.38 16.96 21.55
CA THR A 76 -6.14 17.17 20.11
C THR A 76 -6.87 16.13 19.28
N PHE A 77 -7.29 16.55 18.11
CA PHE A 77 -7.75 15.68 17.04
C PHE A 77 -6.73 15.75 15.91
N LEU A 78 -6.21 14.58 15.56
CA LEU A 78 -5.27 14.39 14.46
C LEU A 78 -6.01 13.90 13.23
N MET A 79 -5.71 14.48 12.08
CA MET A 79 -6.14 14.01 10.77
C MET A 79 -4.96 14.11 9.80
N ASP A 80 -4.69 13.03 9.07
CA ASP A 80 -3.64 12.99 8.04
C ASP A 80 -4.26 12.58 6.72
N VAL A 81 -3.99 13.35 5.67
CA VAL A 81 -4.48 13.12 4.31
C VAL A 81 -3.31 13.26 3.36
N ALA A 82 -3.15 12.34 2.44
CA ALA A 82 -2.09 12.41 1.44
C ALA A 82 -2.51 11.88 0.08
N GLY A 83 -1.82 12.39 -0.94
CA GLY A 83 -1.83 11.89 -2.31
C GLY A 83 -0.42 11.65 -2.83
N THR A 84 -0.28 10.75 -3.77
CA THR A 84 1.02 10.38 -4.35
C THR A 84 0.98 10.55 -5.86
N LEU A 85 2.04 11.17 -6.39
CA LEU A 85 2.37 11.22 -7.81
C LEU A 85 3.45 10.17 -8.07
N GLN A 86 3.24 9.32 -9.05
CA GLN A 86 4.18 8.28 -9.44
C GLN A 86 4.59 8.46 -10.89
N ALA A 87 5.89 8.47 -11.16
CA ALA A 87 6.47 8.35 -12.49
C ALA A 87 7.22 7.01 -12.57
N SER A 88 6.79 6.14 -13.48
CA SER A 88 7.33 4.79 -13.65
C SER A 88 8.06 4.67 -14.96
N ARG A 89 9.22 4.02 -14.94
CA ARG A 89 9.98 3.64 -16.14
C ARG A 89 10.24 2.14 -16.10
N VAL A 90 9.69 1.45 -17.08
CA VAL A 90 9.87 0.02 -17.28
C VAL A 90 10.87 -0.20 -18.40
N SER A 91 11.84 -1.07 -18.18
CA SER A 91 12.85 -1.45 -19.17
C SER A 91 13.07 -2.96 -19.15
N ALA A 92 13.13 -3.55 -20.34
CA ALA A 92 13.53 -4.93 -20.54
C ALA A 92 14.67 -5.01 -21.56
N THR A 93 15.54 -6.00 -21.43
CA THR A 93 16.67 -6.16 -22.36
C THR A 93 16.15 -6.35 -23.79
N GLY A 94 16.60 -5.50 -24.72
CA GLY A 94 16.21 -5.56 -26.14
C GLY A 94 14.83 -4.96 -26.47
N GLN A 95 14.17 -4.29 -25.52
CA GLN A 95 12.86 -3.66 -25.70
C GLN A 95 12.93 -2.15 -25.51
N HIS A 96 11.96 -1.43 -26.10
CA HIS A 96 11.78 -0.01 -25.85
C HIS A 96 11.37 0.27 -24.40
N HIS A 97 11.82 1.41 -23.87
CA HIS A 97 11.42 1.85 -22.54
C HIS A 97 9.98 2.39 -22.58
N SER A 98 9.16 1.98 -21.63
CA SER A 98 7.85 2.59 -21.38
C SER A 98 7.94 3.53 -20.19
N THR A 99 7.39 4.75 -20.32
CA THR A 99 7.30 5.72 -19.21
C THR A 99 5.83 6.07 -19.02
N ASN A 100 5.40 6.06 -17.76
CA ASN A 100 4.04 6.41 -17.40
C ASN A 100 4.02 7.25 -16.12
N SER A 101 3.08 8.19 -16.02
CA SER A 101 2.89 9.03 -14.84
C SER A 101 1.44 8.93 -14.37
N ARG A 102 1.25 8.76 -13.06
CA ARG A 102 -0.08 8.65 -12.45
C ARG A 102 -0.13 9.40 -11.12
N ALA A 103 -1.33 9.81 -10.75
CA ALA A 103 -1.64 10.37 -9.44
C ALA A 103 -2.69 9.50 -8.77
N TYR A 104 -2.53 9.26 -7.47
CA TYR A 104 -3.51 8.50 -6.72
C TYR A 104 -3.64 8.99 -5.27
N PHE A 105 -4.81 8.72 -4.73
CA PHE A 105 -5.11 8.90 -3.33
C PHE A 105 -4.32 7.89 -2.49
N ASP A 106 -3.70 8.38 -1.41
CA ASP A 106 -2.87 7.54 -0.56
C ASP A 106 -3.59 7.10 0.71
N HIS A 107 -4.08 8.06 1.50
CA HIS A 107 -4.84 7.77 2.71
C HIS A 107 -5.61 8.99 3.22
N VAL A 108 -6.63 8.70 4.01
CA VAL A 108 -7.22 9.60 4.99
C VAL A 108 -7.35 8.87 6.31
N VAL A 109 -6.68 9.36 7.34
CA VAL A 109 -6.70 8.75 8.67
C VAL A 109 -6.91 9.81 9.73
N GLY A 110 -7.55 9.43 10.82
CA GLY A 110 -7.76 10.31 11.96
C GLY A 110 -7.53 9.56 13.27
N GLY A 111 -7.33 10.33 14.33
CA GLY A 111 -7.19 9.75 15.67
C GLY A 111 -7.12 10.80 16.75
N PHE A 112 -7.43 10.38 17.95
CA PHE A 112 -7.42 11.23 19.15
C PHE A 112 -7.24 10.39 20.41
N ARG A 113 -6.80 11.06 21.45
CA ARG A 113 -6.71 10.45 22.77
C ARG A 113 -8.03 10.58 23.51
N VAL A 114 -8.59 9.44 23.94
CA VAL A 114 -9.85 9.37 24.69
C VAL A 114 -9.61 9.59 26.18
N LEU A 115 -8.65 8.85 26.73
CA LEU A 115 -8.25 8.90 28.15
C LEU A 115 -6.72 8.88 28.26
N PRO A 116 -6.14 9.22 29.43
CA PRO A 116 -4.71 9.03 29.66
C PRO A 116 -4.27 7.60 29.32
N GLY A 117 -3.38 7.46 28.33
CA GLY A 117 -2.92 6.14 27.86
C GLY A 117 -3.88 5.37 26.96
N LEU A 118 -5.03 5.95 26.59
CA LEU A 118 -5.99 5.32 25.67
C LEU A 118 -6.21 6.23 24.45
N GLY A 119 -5.83 5.76 23.28
CA GLY A 119 -6.01 6.44 22.01
C GLY A 119 -6.80 5.61 21.02
N VAL A 120 -7.53 6.28 20.16
CA VAL A 120 -8.33 5.69 19.07
C VAL A 120 -7.84 6.25 17.76
N SER A 121 -7.86 5.41 16.72
CA SER A 121 -7.64 5.85 15.35
C SER A 121 -8.66 5.21 14.41
N PHE A 122 -8.86 5.85 13.27
CA PHE A 122 -9.69 5.33 12.19
C PHE A 122 -9.10 5.82 10.86
N GLY A 123 -9.37 5.10 9.79
CA GLY A 123 -8.84 5.50 8.50
C GLY A 123 -9.33 4.70 7.33
N LEU A 124 -9.10 5.29 6.16
CA LEU A 124 -9.36 4.72 4.85
C LEU A 124 -8.10 4.81 4.01
N ARG A 125 -7.68 3.69 3.43
CA ARG A 125 -6.48 3.61 2.57
C ARG A 125 -6.57 2.44 1.59
N PRO A 126 -5.86 2.46 0.48
CA PRO A 126 -5.66 1.27 -0.34
C PRO A 126 -4.91 0.20 0.46
N PHE A 127 -5.36 -1.05 0.37
CA PHE A 127 -4.65 -2.21 0.90
C PHE A 127 -3.81 -2.89 -0.18
N THR A 128 -4.40 -3.10 -1.37
CA THR A 128 -3.67 -3.54 -2.57
C THR A 128 -4.05 -2.71 -3.77
N GLN A 129 -3.19 -2.71 -4.78
CA GLN A 129 -3.42 -2.00 -6.04
C GLN A 129 -2.94 -2.85 -7.21
N VAL A 130 -3.77 -2.93 -8.24
CA VAL A 130 -3.47 -3.58 -9.52
C VAL A 130 -3.62 -2.55 -10.62
N GLY A 131 -2.61 -2.45 -11.48
CA GLY A 131 -2.66 -1.57 -12.65
C GLY A 131 -1.53 -1.91 -13.60
N TYR A 132 -1.86 -2.41 -14.79
CA TYR A 132 -0.89 -2.66 -15.86
C TYR A 132 -1.61 -2.79 -17.20
N GLU A 133 -0.86 -2.49 -18.24
CA GLU A 133 -1.20 -2.83 -19.62
C GLU A 133 0.07 -3.27 -20.34
N ILE A 134 0.07 -4.48 -20.88
CA ILE A 134 1.22 -5.12 -21.51
C ILE A 134 0.75 -5.67 -22.85
N THR A 135 1.35 -5.21 -23.93
CA THR A 135 1.14 -5.78 -25.26
C THR A 135 2.37 -6.60 -25.66
N SER A 136 2.17 -7.82 -26.08
CA SER A 136 3.25 -8.66 -26.59
C SER A 136 3.68 -8.19 -27.98
N ASN A 137 4.89 -8.59 -28.36
CA ASN A 137 5.28 -8.47 -29.76
C ASN A 137 4.36 -9.33 -30.64
N ASP A 138 4.17 -8.87 -31.87
CA ASP A 138 3.39 -9.57 -32.87
C ASP A 138 3.99 -10.95 -33.14
N VAL A 139 3.12 -11.96 -33.20
CA VAL A 139 3.50 -13.33 -33.57
C VAL A 139 2.78 -13.68 -34.84
N THR A 140 3.52 -13.87 -35.93
CA THR A 140 2.97 -14.31 -37.20
C THR A 140 2.72 -15.81 -37.15
N LEU A 141 1.47 -16.20 -37.33
CA LEU A 141 1.03 -17.57 -37.45
C LEU A 141 0.80 -17.86 -38.94
N SER A 142 1.44 -18.92 -39.46
CA SER A 142 1.26 -19.34 -40.84
C SER A 142 0.78 -20.79 -40.87
N ASN A 143 -0.24 -21.07 -41.71
CA ASN A 143 -0.72 -22.43 -41.98
C ASN A 143 -0.24 -22.92 -43.37
N GLY A 144 0.69 -22.21 -43.99
CA GLY A 144 1.18 -22.50 -45.32
C GLY A 144 0.36 -21.88 -46.46
N PHE A 145 -0.84 -21.36 -46.19
CA PHE A 145 -1.72 -20.71 -47.16
C PHE A 145 -2.02 -19.24 -46.83
N SER A 146 -2.04 -18.89 -45.57
CA SER A 146 -2.24 -17.53 -45.09
C SER A 146 -1.38 -17.25 -43.90
N GLU A 147 -0.95 -15.99 -43.75
CA GLU A 147 -0.24 -15.48 -42.58
C GLU A 147 -1.18 -14.55 -41.78
N VAL A 148 -1.32 -14.81 -40.52
CA VAL A 148 -2.13 -13.98 -39.59
C VAL A 148 -1.26 -13.59 -38.41
N THR A 149 -1.19 -12.28 -38.15
CA THR A 149 -0.45 -11.77 -36.99
C THR A 149 -1.36 -11.75 -35.75
N ALA A 150 -0.91 -12.38 -34.68
CA ALA A 150 -1.56 -12.37 -33.39
C ALA A 150 -0.90 -11.37 -32.44
N ILE A 151 -1.69 -10.51 -31.82
CA ILE A 151 -1.27 -9.56 -30.79
C ILE A 151 -1.94 -9.95 -29.50
N ARG A 152 -1.14 -10.13 -28.43
CA ARG A 152 -1.67 -10.44 -27.10
C ARG A 152 -1.57 -9.22 -26.21
N THR A 153 -2.73 -8.79 -25.68
CA THR A 153 -2.81 -7.69 -24.71
C THR A 153 -3.23 -8.23 -23.36
N TYR A 154 -2.47 -7.87 -22.34
CA TYR A 154 -2.74 -8.18 -20.94
C TYR A 154 -2.98 -6.87 -20.21
N SER A 155 -4.13 -6.72 -19.59
CA SER A 155 -4.46 -5.55 -18.78
C SER A 155 -5.00 -5.97 -17.44
N GLY A 156 -4.84 -5.11 -16.44
CA GLY A 156 -5.44 -5.31 -15.13
C GLY A 156 -5.63 -4.00 -14.42
N ASN A 157 -6.68 -3.93 -13.65
CA ASN A 157 -6.98 -2.78 -12.81
C ASN A 157 -7.71 -3.22 -11.53
N GLY A 158 -7.91 -2.26 -10.61
CA GLY A 158 -8.61 -2.50 -9.37
C GLY A 158 -7.69 -2.62 -8.18
N GLY A 159 -8.18 -3.21 -7.13
CA GLY A 159 -7.46 -3.36 -5.86
C GLY A 159 -8.41 -3.49 -4.69
N VAL A 160 -7.85 -3.73 -3.54
CA VAL A 160 -8.58 -3.86 -2.27
C VAL A 160 -8.36 -2.62 -1.44
N HIS A 161 -9.44 -2.05 -0.92
CA HIS A 161 -9.44 -0.94 0.03
C HIS A 161 -9.53 -1.47 1.45
N ARG A 162 -9.07 -0.66 2.39
CA ARG A 162 -9.09 -0.96 3.82
C ARG A 162 -9.65 0.23 4.59
N ALA A 163 -10.77 0.01 5.30
CA ALA A 163 -11.22 0.88 6.38
C ALA A 163 -10.87 0.23 7.71
N ASN A 164 -10.34 0.99 8.65
CA ASN A 164 -9.98 0.45 9.95
C ASN A 164 -10.40 1.35 11.10
N ILE A 165 -10.65 0.72 12.25
CA ILE A 165 -10.76 1.34 13.56
C ILE A 165 -9.70 0.69 14.43
N GLY A 166 -8.93 1.51 15.14
CA GLY A 166 -7.83 1.06 15.99
C GLY A 166 -7.94 1.59 17.41
N LEU A 167 -7.43 0.81 18.34
CA LEU A 167 -7.38 1.09 19.76
C LEU A 167 -5.96 0.86 20.27
N GLY A 168 -5.39 1.85 20.96
CA GLY A 168 -4.10 1.72 21.63
C GLY A 168 -4.24 2.04 23.12
N TYR A 169 -3.74 1.15 23.99
CA TYR A 169 -3.79 1.31 25.43
C TYR A 169 -2.43 1.11 26.07
N ALA A 170 -2.05 2.02 26.95
CA ALA A 170 -0.82 1.94 27.74
C ALA A 170 -1.15 1.55 29.20
N PRO A 171 -1.13 0.24 29.52
CA PRO A 171 -1.34 -0.23 30.89
C PRO A 171 -0.24 0.25 31.85
N LEU A 172 0.95 0.42 31.33
CA LEU A 172 2.12 0.96 32.06
C LEU A 172 2.73 2.14 31.30
N ARG A 173 3.46 2.97 32.02
CA ARG A 173 4.13 4.14 31.40
C ARG A 173 5.05 3.76 30.23
N ASN A 174 5.65 2.58 30.29
CA ASN A 174 6.63 2.11 29.32
C ASN A 174 6.07 1.12 28.30
N LEU A 175 4.90 0.52 28.57
CA LEU A 175 4.27 -0.51 27.74
C LEU A 175 2.99 0.04 27.13
N ALA A 176 2.85 -0.12 25.82
CA ALA A 176 1.63 0.14 25.07
C ALA A 176 1.25 -1.11 24.27
N LEU A 177 -0.05 -1.40 24.21
CA LEU A 177 -0.65 -2.47 23.43
C LEU A 177 -1.67 -1.86 22.48
N GLY A 178 -1.96 -2.52 21.37
CA GLY A 178 -2.94 -2.02 20.44
C GLY A 178 -3.52 -3.09 19.54
N VAL A 179 -4.68 -2.76 18.96
CA VAL A 179 -5.39 -3.59 18.01
C VAL A 179 -6.05 -2.71 16.95
N ASN A 180 -6.00 -3.14 15.69
CA ASN A 180 -6.81 -2.65 14.60
C ASN A 180 -7.81 -3.71 14.19
N ALA A 181 -9.06 -3.33 14.02
CA ALA A 181 -10.08 -4.07 13.28
C ALA A 181 -10.29 -3.37 11.94
N SER A 182 -10.18 -4.11 10.86
CA SER A 182 -10.24 -3.58 9.50
C SER A 182 -11.28 -4.32 8.67
N TYR A 183 -11.97 -3.59 7.81
CA TYR A 183 -12.80 -4.14 6.75
C TYR A 183 -12.06 -3.94 5.42
N LEU A 184 -11.86 -5.05 4.71
CA LEU A 184 -11.25 -5.10 3.40
C LEU A 184 -12.33 -5.31 2.35
N TRP A 185 -12.34 -4.48 1.30
CA TRP A 185 -13.27 -4.64 0.17
C TRP A 185 -12.66 -4.13 -1.12
N GLY A 186 -13.05 -4.73 -2.22
CA GLY A 186 -12.62 -4.29 -3.55
C GLY A 186 -12.75 -5.36 -4.59
N VAL A 187 -12.48 -4.95 -5.82
CA VAL A 187 -12.50 -5.82 -7.00
C VAL A 187 -11.19 -5.65 -7.75
N THR A 188 -10.62 -6.76 -8.16
CA THR A 188 -9.48 -6.79 -9.08
C THR A 188 -9.90 -7.46 -10.38
N THR A 189 -9.58 -6.85 -11.50
CA THR A 189 -9.87 -7.38 -12.83
C THR A 189 -8.59 -7.55 -13.62
N HIS A 190 -8.43 -8.70 -14.25
CA HIS A 190 -7.33 -8.98 -15.17
C HIS A 190 -7.93 -9.50 -16.47
N THR A 191 -7.44 -9.01 -17.60
CA THR A 191 -7.92 -9.43 -18.92
C THR A 191 -6.75 -9.83 -19.81
N ALA A 192 -6.88 -10.98 -20.47
CA ALA A 192 -5.96 -11.43 -21.50
C ALA A 192 -6.74 -11.54 -22.81
N THR A 193 -6.39 -10.75 -23.81
CA THR A 193 -7.03 -10.73 -25.12
C THR A 193 -6.00 -11.10 -26.19
N THR A 194 -6.33 -12.02 -27.08
CA THR A 194 -5.56 -12.27 -28.30
C THR A 194 -6.35 -11.74 -29.49
N SER A 195 -5.83 -10.72 -30.14
CA SER A 195 -6.42 -10.13 -31.35
C SER A 195 -5.64 -10.56 -32.59
N PHE A 196 -6.33 -10.72 -33.70
CA PHE A 196 -5.73 -11.09 -34.98
C PHE A 196 -5.87 -9.96 -35.98
N THR A 197 -4.88 -9.82 -36.87
CA THR A 197 -4.94 -8.83 -37.97
C THR A 197 -6.06 -9.14 -38.96
N ASP A 198 -6.46 -10.39 -39.09
CA ASP A 198 -7.64 -10.82 -39.86
C ASP A 198 -8.88 -10.79 -38.97
N ALA A 199 -9.80 -9.87 -39.22
CA ALA A 199 -11.03 -9.68 -38.46
C ALA A 199 -12.01 -10.86 -38.53
N THR A 200 -11.82 -11.80 -39.49
CA THR A 200 -12.63 -13.00 -39.59
C THR A 200 -12.23 -14.10 -38.60
N VAL A 201 -11.02 -14.00 -38.06
CA VAL A 201 -10.51 -14.95 -37.05
C VAL A 201 -11.09 -14.57 -35.68
N PRO A 202 -11.82 -15.50 -35.02
CA PRO A 202 -12.34 -15.24 -33.67
C PRO A 202 -11.23 -14.96 -32.66
N SER A 203 -11.39 -13.90 -31.88
CA SER A 203 -10.43 -13.44 -30.87
C SER A 203 -10.80 -13.97 -29.49
N PRO A 204 -9.98 -14.86 -28.87
CA PRO A 204 -10.22 -15.31 -27.52
C PRO A 204 -9.86 -14.21 -26.51
N ARG A 205 -10.75 -14.05 -25.54
CA ARG A 205 -10.57 -13.16 -24.38
C ARG A 205 -10.83 -13.94 -23.11
N VAL A 206 -9.94 -13.83 -22.13
CA VAL A 206 -10.14 -14.37 -20.80
C VAL A 206 -10.15 -13.21 -19.81
N ALA A 207 -11.27 -13.02 -19.14
CA ALA A 207 -11.45 -12.01 -18.13
C ALA A 207 -11.50 -12.67 -16.74
N TYR A 208 -10.62 -12.20 -15.84
CA TYR A 208 -10.54 -12.65 -14.46
C TYR A 208 -11.05 -11.51 -13.57
N GLU A 209 -11.97 -11.82 -12.68
CA GLU A 209 -12.47 -10.86 -11.69
C GLU A 209 -12.41 -11.51 -10.31
N SER A 210 -11.93 -10.78 -9.32
CA SER A 210 -11.89 -11.25 -7.94
C SER A 210 -12.41 -10.16 -7.02
N GLU A 211 -13.54 -10.44 -6.40
CA GLU A 211 -14.16 -9.61 -5.37
C GLU A 211 -13.73 -10.09 -3.99
N VAL A 212 -13.36 -9.14 -3.12
CA VAL A 212 -12.98 -9.40 -1.73
C VAL A 212 -13.86 -8.58 -0.80
N ARG A 213 -14.38 -9.22 0.26
CA ARG A 213 -15.11 -8.59 1.38
C ARG A 213 -14.76 -9.35 2.65
N SER A 214 -13.83 -8.84 3.46
CA SER A 214 -13.31 -9.60 4.60
C SER A 214 -12.96 -8.72 5.78
N LEU A 215 -12.98 -9.28 6.99
CA LEU A 215 -12.44 -8.64 8.18
C LEU A 215 -10.98 -9.03 8.35
N HIS A 216 -10.17 -8.10 8.86
CA HIS A 216 -8.76 -8.31 9.14
C HIS A 216 -8.37 -7.63 10.45
N PHE A 217 -7.51 -8.28 11.23
CA PHE A 217 -7.06 -7.80 12.53
C PHE A 217 -5.54 -7.68 12.56
N ASP A 218 -5.04 -6.59 13.14
CA ASP A 218 -3.62 -6.40 13.44
C ASP A 218 -3.47 -6.11 14.92
N PHE A 219 -2.47 -6.69 15.53
CA PHE A 219 -2.08 -6.48 16.92
C PHE A 219 -0.72 -5.82 16.99
N GLY A 220 -0.50 -5.02 18.02
CA GLY A 220 0.78 -4.37 18.23
C GLY A 220 1.12 -4.21 19.70
N ALA A 221 2.42 -4.17 19.97
CA ALA A 221 2.94 -3.81 21.26
C ALA A 221 4.19 -2.93 21.12
N GLN A 222 4.39 -2.02 22.07
CA GLN A 222 5.58 -1.18 22.14
C GLN A 222 6.06 -1.09 23.60
N TYR A 223 7.36 -1.24 23.79
CA TYR A 223 8.01 -1.04 25.08
C TYR A 223 9.14 -0.04 24.97
N THR A 224 9.10 1.04 25.77
CA THR A 224 10.10 2.11 25.77
C THR A 224 10.93 2.05 27.02
N ALA A 225 12.24 1.82 26.89
CA ALA A 225 13.23 1.91 27.95
C ALA A 225 13.93 3.26 27.91
N HIS A 226 13.90 3.99 29.01
CA HIS A 226 14.61 5.25 29.18
C HIS A 226 15.93 4.98 29.92
N PHE A 227 17.06 5.11 29.23
CA PHE A 227 18.39 4.93 29.86
C PHE A 227 18.79 6.17 30.66
N ASN A 228 18.41 7.34 30.16
CA ASN A 228 18.62 8.63 30.83
C ASN A 228 17.63 9.66 30.25
N LYS A 229 17.71 10.91 30.75
CA LYS A 229 16.82 12.00 30.28
C LYS A 229 16.97 12.34 28.79
N ARG A 230 18.02 11.88 28.13
CA ARG A 230 18.35 12.19 26.72
C ARG A 230 18.16 11.02 25.78
N ASN A 231 18.22 9.78 26.27
CA ASN A 231 18.22 8.60 25.45
C ASN A 231 17.11 7.64 25.85
N ALA A 232 16.31 7.24 24.87
CA ALA A 232 15.32 6.19 24.99
C ALA A 232 15.46 5.18 23.84
N LEU A 233 15.16 3.93 24.13
CA LEU A 233 15.06 2.87 23.14
C LEU A 233 13.64 2.29 23.20
N THR A 234 12.99 2.23 22.08
CA THR A 234 11.66 1.59 21.94
C THR A 234 11.79 0.32 21.13
N LEU A 235 11.26 -0.77 21.66
CA LEU A 235 11.01 -2.02 20.94
C LEU A 235 9.54 -2.00 20.50
N GLY A 236 9.27 -2.29 19.24
CA GLY A 236 7.94 -2.46 18.68
C GLY A 236 7.79 -3.84 18.07
N VAL A 237 6.64 -4.48 18.29
CA VAL A 237 6.28 -5.74 17.63
C VAL A 237 4.87 -5.64 17.09
N THR A 238 4.63 -6.30 15.95
CA THR A 238 3.31 -6.39 15.33
C THR A 238 3.02 -7.82 14.92
N PHE A 239 1.77 -8.19 14.91
CA PHE A 239 1.29 -9.50 14.53
C PHE A 239 -0.06 -9.37 13.82
N ALA A 240 -0.20 -10.01 12.66
CA ALA A 240 -1.47 -10.15 11.98
C ALA A 240 -1.69 -11.65 11.65
N PRO A 241 -2.79 -12.25 12.13
CA PRO A 241 -3.08 -13.65 11.83
C PRO A 241 -3.46 -13.82 10.36
N GLY A 242 -2.95 -14.88 9.75
CA GLY A 242 -3.36 -15.30 8.42
C GLY A 242 -4.81 -15.80 8.42
N HIS A 243 -5.55 -15.48 7.37
CA HIS A 243 -6.93 -15.93 7.22
C HIS A 243 -7.37 -15.91 5.75
N THR A 244 -8.40 -16.69 5.45
CA THR A 244 -9.02 -16.69 4.13
C THR A 244 -9.83 -15.42 3.93
N LEU A 245 -9.66 -14.77 2.77
CA LEU A 245 -10.46 -13.62 2.37
C LEU A 245 -11.81 -14.11 1.84
N ALA A 246 -12.88 -13.68 2.46
CA ALA A 246 -14.22 -13.93 1.94
C ALA A 246 -14.41 -13.18 0.61
N GLY A 247 -14.94 -13.87 -0.40
CA GLY A 247 -15.14 -13.27 -1.72
C GLY A 247 -15.40 -14.30 -2.81
N THR A 248 -15.54 -13.81 -4.02
CA THR A 248 -15.77 -14.66 -5.20
C THR A 248 -14.79 -14.26 -6.29
N SER A 249 -14.10 -15.26 -6.83
CA SER A 249 -13.29 -15.10 -8.04
C SER A 249 -14.01 -15.76 -9.20
N SER A 250 -14.07 -15.10 -10.35
CA SER A 250 -14.65 -15.62 -11.57
C SER A 250 -13.67 -15.51 -12.74
N VAL A 251 -13.73 -16.47 -13.63
CA VAL A 251 -13.06 -16.41 -14.93
C VAL A 251 -14.11 -16.56 -16.02
N ASP A 252 -14.15 -15.62 -16.92
CA ASP A 252 -15.03 -15.62 -18.10
C ASP A 252 -14.19 -15.84 -19.35
N ASN A 253 -14.40 -17.00 -19.97
CA ASN A 253 -13.78 -17.38 -21.23
C ASN A 253 -14.70 -16.95 -22.37
N GLN A 254 -14.30 -15.93 -23.10
CA GLN A 254 -15.06 -15.31 -24.18
C GLN A 254 -14.41 -15.56 -25.54
N ILE A 255 -15.24 -15.72 -26.55
CA ILE A 255 -14.83 -15.67 -27.95
C ILE A 255 -15.50 -14.45 -28.57
N ILE A 256 -14.71 -13.55 -29.13
CA ILE A 256 -15.17 -12.34 -29.81
C ILE A 256 -15.09 -12.59 -31.32
N SER A 257 -16.22 -12.44 -32.00
CA SER A 257 -16.32 -12.50 -33.45
C SER A 257 -17.09 -11.29 -33.97
N ASN A 258 -16.58 -10.62 -34.99
CA ASN A 258 -17.18 -9.39 -35.53
C ASN A 258 -17.46 -8.32 -34.46
N SER A 259 -16.53 -8.13 -33.52
CA SER A 259 -16.61 -7.18 -32.40
C SER A 259 -17.74 -7.49 -31.39
N GLN A 260 -18.34 -8.67 -31.45
CA GLN A 260 -19.37 -9.11 -30.50
C GLN A 260 -18.94 -10.41 -29.80
N ILE A 261 -19.36 -10.57 -28.54
CA ILE A 261 -19.14 -11.81 -27.80
C ILE A 261 -20.04 -12.89 -28.41
N SER A 262 -19.44 -13.89 -29.09
CA SER A 262 -20.14 -15.00 -29.71
C SER A 262 -20.34 -16.17 -28.74
N SER A 263 -19.47 -16.31 -27.74
CA SER A 263 -19.63 -17.30 -26.68
C SER A 263 -18.98 -16.79 -25.38
N SER A 264 -19.55 -17.17 -24.23
CA SER A 264 -19.03 -16.85 -22.90
C SER A 264 -19.29 -18.03 -21.96
N HIS A 265 -18.26 -18.46 -21.24
CA HIS A 265 -18.33 -19.51 -20.24
C HIS A 265 -17.71 -19.03 -18.94
N VAL A 266 -18.52 -18.91 -17.89
CA VAL A 266 -18.09 -18.39 -16.60
C VAL A 266 -17.90 -19.53 -15.59
N TYR A 267 -16.73 -19.53 -14.95
CA TYR A 267 -16.44 -20.42 -13.82
C TYR A 267 -16.21 -19.54 -12.57
N THR A 268 -16.69 -20.00 -11.43
CA THR A 268 -16.58 -19.27 -10.16
C THR A 268 -15.88 -20.09 -9.09
N LEU A 269 -15.06 -19.42 -8.29
CA LEU A 269 -14.37 -20.00 -7.13
C LEU A 269 -14.64 -19.11 -5.92
N LYS A 270 -15.19 -19.68 -4.85
CA LYS A 270 -15.39 -18.96 -3.57
C LYS A 270 -14.12 -18.97 -2.75
N ASP A 271 -13.85 -17.81 -2.09
CA ASP A 271 -12.79 -17.66 -1.11
C ASP A 271 -11.41 -18.08 -1.64
N GLY A 272 -11.10 -17.68 -2.89
CA GLY A 272 -9.90 -18.07 -3.62
C GLY A 272 -8.59 -17.53 -3.05
N TYR A 273 -8.64 -16.46 -2.29
CA TYR A 273 -7.47 -15.79 -1.74
C TYR A 273 -7.40 -15.92 -0.21
N SER A 274 -6.17 -15.92 0.32
CA SER A 274 -5.94 -15.77 1.75
C SER A 274 -4.79 -14.80 2.02
N LEU A 275 -4.81 -14.16 3.18
CA LEU A 275 -3.70 -13.38 3.69
C LEU A 275 -2.77 -14.26 4.53
N PRO A 276 -1.46 -14.00 4.49
CA PRO A 276 -0.47 -14.70 5.29
C PRO A 276 -0.53 -14.28 6.75
N THR A 277 0.01 -15.10 7.62
CA THR A 277 0.43 -14.65 8.94
C THR A 277 1.62 -13.72 8.79
N SER A 278 1.55 -12.54 9.41
CA SER A 278 2.60 -11.52 9.35
C SER A 278 3.13 -11.20 10.74
N PHE A 279 4.46 -11.07 10.85
CA PHE A 279 5.19 -10.63 12.03
C PHE A 279 6.06 -9.44 11.68
N GLY A 280 6.04 -8.43 12.55
CA GLY A 280 6.93 -7.29 12.46
C GLY A 280 7.66 -7.07 13.77
N ALA A 281 8.93 -6.72 13.71
CA ALA A 281 9.72 -6.29 14.86
C ALA A 281 10.55 -5.06 14.49
N GLY A 282 10.62 -4.10 15.40
CA GLY A 282 11.36 -2.86 15.16
C GLY A 282 12.02 -2.34 16.43
N LEU A 283 13.11 -1.64 16.21
CA LEU A 283 13.83 -0.89 17.24
C LEU A 283 13.92 0.58 16.84
N MET A 284 13.68 1.48 17.77
CA MET A 284 13.85 2.92 17.58
C MET A 284 14.68 3.50 18.73
N TRP A 285 15.81 4.10 18.39
CA TRP A 285 16.60 4.90 19.32
C TRP A 285 16.26 6.38 19.15
N GLN A 286 16.04 7.06 20.28
CA GLN A 286 15.73 8.48 20.35
C GLN A 286 16.78 9.21 21.19
N HIS A 287 17.30 10.32 20.67
CA HIS A 287 18.24 11.19 21.35
C HIS A 287 17.72 12.63 21.41
N ASN A 288 17.52 13.17 22.64
CA ASN A 288 17.13 14.56 22.93
C ASN A 288 15.90 15.08 22.13
N ASP A 289 14.94 14.27 21.77
CA ASP A 289 13.84 14.62 20.86
C ASP A 289 14.28 15.18 19.49
N ARG A 290 15.60 15.22 19.23
CA ARG A 290 16.17 15.78 18.00
C ARG A 290 16.44 14.71 16.95
N LEU A 291 16.95 13.59 17.36
CA LEU A 291 17.36 12.51 16.47
C LEU A 291 16.61 11.25 16.85
N ARG A 292 15.97 10.63 15.86
CA ARG A 292 15.35 9.31 15.97
C ARG A 292 15.87 8.46 14.85
N MET A 293 16.28 7.24 15.16
CA MET A 293 16.73 6.23 14.20
C MET A 293 16.02 4.94 14.49
N GLY A 294 15.52 4.29 13.44
CA GLY A 294 14.80 3.03 13.58
C GLY A 294 15.19 2.01 12.53
N VAL A 295 15.06 0.75 12.90
CA VAL A 295 15.21 -0.40 12.01
C VAL A 295 14.02 -1.32 12.25
N ASP A 296 13.36 -1.75 11.18
CA ASP A 296 12.25 -2.68 11.23
C ASP A 296 12.54 -3.91 10.36
N TYR A 297 12.07 -5.06 10.80
CA TYR A 297 12.02 -6.31 10.05
C TYR A 297 10.59 -6.80 9.98
N THR A 298 10.15 -7.21 8.79
CA THR A 298 8.84 -7.79 8.53
C THR A 298 9.00 -9.14 7.88
N HIS A 299 8.26 -10.13 8.37
CA HIS A 299 8.13 -11.45 7.76
C HIS A 299 6.66 -11.77 7.52
N GLU A 300 6.33 -12.17 6.28
CA GLU A 300 4.99 -12.59 5.88
C GLU A 300 5.04 -13.98 5.25
N ALA A 301 4.33 -14.94 5.88
CA ALA A 301 4.35 -16.36 5.50
C ALA A 301 3.44 -16.66 4.30
N TRP A 302 3.70 -16.01 3.16
CA TRP A 302 2.91 -16.17 1.93
C TRP A 302 2.94 -17.57 1.35
N SER A 303 3.97 -18.37 1.60
CA SER A 303 4.04 -19.78 1.16
C SER A 303 2.90 -20.65 1.72
N LYS A 304 2.26 -20.19 2.81
CA LYS A 304 1.09 -20.84 3.45
C LYS A 304 -0.24 -20.23 3.01
N ALA A 305 -0.20 -19.15 2.26
CA ALA A 305 -1.38 -18.50 1.73
C ALA A 305 -1.83 -19.14 0.42
N THR A 306 -3.07 -18.85 0.01
CA THR A 306 -3.63 -19.31 -1.25
C THR A 306 -4.03 -18.15 -2.13
N GLN A 307 -4.00 -18.37 -3.45
CA GLN A 307 -4.54 -17.46 -4.46
C GLN A 307 -5.38 -18.23 -5.45
N ALA A 308 -6.33 -17.56 -6.10
CA ALA A 308 -7.04 -18.08 -7.24
C ALA A 308 -6.09 -18.14 -8.44
N GLU A 309 -5.80 -19.32 -8.92
CA GLU A 309 -4.88 -19.55 -10.04
C GLU A 309 -5.64 -20.14 -11.23
N ALA A 310 -5.37 -19.60 -12.40
CA ALA A 310 -5.96 -20.06 -13.64
C ALA A 310 -5.33 -21.38 -14.08
N GLN A 311 -6.16 -22.37 -14.32
CA GLN A 311 -5.75 -23.68 -14.81
C GLN A 311 -6.50 -24.02 -16.11
N ALA A 312 -5.79 -24.59 -17.09
CA ALA A 312 -6.43 -25.08 -18.30
C ALA A 312 -7.42 -26.20 -17.97
N ASN A 313 -8.55 -26.18 -18.61
CA ASN A 313 -9.60 -27.21 -18.44
C ASN A 313 -9.29 -28.40 -19.34
N ASP A 314 -9.13 -29.59 -18.76
CA ASP A 314 -8.93 -30.80 -19.52
C ASP A 314 -10.20 -31.12 -20.34
N GLY A 315 -10.06 -31.17 -21.67
CA GLY A 315 -11.12 -31.56 -22.61
C GLY A 315 -12.01 -30.43 -23.13
N THR A 316 -11.82 -29.17 -22.69
CA THR A 316 -12.52 -27.99 -23.21
C THR A 316 -11.56 -26.86 -23.47
N SER A 317 -11.81 -26.06 -24.52
CA SER A 317 -11.04 -24.82 -24.78
C SER A 317 -11.42 -23.76 -23.74
N GLY A 318 -10.71 -23.69 -22.62
CA GLY A 318 -11.01 -22.72 -21.59
C GLY A 318 -10.09 -22.82 -20.36
N VAL A 319 -10.30 -21.90 -19.44
CA VAL A 319 -9.55 -21.77 -18.20
C VAL A 319 -10.54 -21.74 -17.03
N THR A 320 -10.21 -22.43 -15.95
CA THR A 320 -10.95 -22.39 -14.68
C THR A 320 -10.05 -21.90 -13.57
N PHE A 321 -10.62 -21.59 -12.39
CA PHE A 321 -9.87 -21.25 -11.19
C PHE A 321 -9.74 -22.42 -10.23
N VAL A 322 -8.53 -22.56 -9.69
CA VAL A 322 -8.23 -23.44 -8.56
C VAL A 322 -7.52 -22.65 -7.45
N LYS A 323 -7.64 -23.11 -6.20
CA LYS A 323 -6.85 -22.56 -5.08
C LYS A 323 -5.45 -23.14 -5.15
N SER A 324 -4.44 -22.28 -5.18
CA SER A 324 -3.04 -22.69 -5.27
C SER A 324 -2.15 -21.81 -4.39
N SER A 325 -1.10 -22.40 -3.85
CA SER A 325 0.01 -21.70 -3.20
C SER A 325 1.32 -21.81 -3.99
N ALA A 326 1.31 -22.52 -5.12
CA ALA A 326 2.52 -22.87 -5.88
C ALA A 326 3.35 -21.66 -6.35
N ASN A 327 2.68 -20.55 -6.62
CA ASN A 327 3.30 -19.32 -7.09
C ASN A 327 3.45 -18.24 -5.98
N LEU A 328 3.38 -18.67 -4.71
CA LEU A 328 3.59 -17.82 -3.55
C LEU A 328 4.83 -18.25 -2.77
N ARG A 329 5.50 -17.28 -2.16
CA ARG A 329 6.68 -17.48 -1.31
C ARG A 329 6.71 -16.45 -0.19
N ASP A 330 7.41 -16.75 0.90
CA ASP A 330 7.55 -15.84 2.02
C ASP A 330 8.24 -14.54 1.62
N LEU A 331 7.73 -13.44 2.16
CA LEU A 331 8.28 -12.11 1.99
C LEU A 331 9.05 -11.72 3.25
N ASP A 332 10.26 -11.24 3.05
CA ASP A 332 11.10 -10.63 4.07
C ASP A 332 11.41 -9.19 3.68
N LYS A 333 11.18 -8.25 4.60
CA LYS A 333 11.49 -6.82 4.40
C LYS A 333 12.30 -6.30 5.57
N VAL A 334 13.37 -5.58 5.25
CA VAL A 334 14.14 -4.78 6.22
C VAL A 334 14.01 -3.33 5.83
N SER A 335 13.74 -2.45 6.80
CA SER A 335 13.71 -1.02 6.58
C SER A 335 14.48 -0.26 7.65
N PHE A 336 15.10 0.84 7.23
CA PHE A 336 15.80 1.79 8.08
C PHE A 336 15.19 3.17 7.90
N GLY A 337 14.99 3.90 9.00
CA GLY A 337 14.47 5.25 9.02
C GLY A 337 15.22 6.15 9.98
N LEU A 338 15.38 7.40 9.57
CA LEU A 338 16.00 8.45 10.36
C LEU A 338 15.14 9.71 10.31
N GLU A 339 14.90 10.34 11.46
CA GLU A 339 14.31 11.66 11.58
C GLU A 339 15.23 12.57 12.39
N TYR A 340 15.47 13.77 11.86
CA TYR A 340 16.23 14.81 12.54
C TYR A 340 15.44 16.12 12.63
N VAL A 341 15.36 16.70 13.82
CA VAL A 341 14.71 17.98 14.10
C VAL A 341 15.71 18.89 14.82
N PRO A 342 16.19 19.95 14.19
CA PRO A 342 17.26 20.79 14.76
C PRO A 342 16.94 21.37 16.15
N ALA A 343 15.74 21.91 16.33
CA ALA A 343 15.27 22.50 17.57
C ALA A 343 13.77 22.26 17.77
N PRO A 344 13.34 21.07 18.29
CA PRO A 344 11.92 20.71 18.40
C PRO A 344 11.08 21.70 19.23
N GLN A 345 11.71 22.34 20.22
CA GLN A 345 11.12 23.34 21.14
C GLN A 345 11.58 24.77 20.81
N GLY A 346 12.35 24.95 19.73
CA GLY A 346 12.87 26.27 19.32
C GLY A 346 11.76 27.23 18.87
N TYR A 347 12.03 28.52 18.89
CA TYR A 347 11.08 29.54 18.43
C TYR A 347 11.11 29.74 16.91
N THR A 348 12.22 29.39 16.25
CA THR A 348 12.38 29.57 14.81
C THR A 348 11.64 28.51 14.03
N TRP A 349 11.00 28.90 12.92
CA TRP A 349 10.31 27.97 12.03
C TRP A 349 11.25 26.88 11.49
N ALA A 350 12.43 27.27 11.00
CA ALA A 350 13.42 26.34 10.44
C ALA A 350 13.92 25.30 11.45
N GLY A 351 14.02 25.67 12.75
CA GLY A 351 14.41 24.74 13.80
C GLY A 351 13.41 23.61 14.04
N ARG A 352 12.15 23.77 13.65
CA ARG A 352 11.07 22.80 13.84
C ARG A 352 10.79 21.94 12.60
N VAL A 353 11.47 22.22 11.48
CA VAL A 353 11.40 21.39 10.29
C VAL A 353 11.92 19.99 10.63
N ARG A 354 11.20 18.95 10.21
CA ARG A 354 11.60 17.55 10.38
C ARG A 354 12.21 17.05 9.09
N TYR A 355 13.46 16.65 9.13
CA TYR A 355 14.18 16.04 8.02
C TYR A 355 14.16 14.52 8.17
N ARG A 356 13.86 13.79 7.11
CA ARG A 356 13.71 12.35 7.14
C ARG A 356 14.45 11.70 6.00
N LEU A 357 15.03 10.54 6.29
CA LEU A 357 15.68 9.67 5.31
C LEU A 357 15.29 8.23 5.61
N GLY A 358 15.29 7.40 4.60
CA GLY A 358 15.03 5.97 4.78
C GLY A 358 15.52 5.12 3.61
N ALA A 359 15.69 3.86 3.89
CA ALA A 359 15.97 2.84 2.90
C ALA A 359 15.29 1.53 3.29
N SER A 360 14.84 0.75 2.31
CA SER A 360 14.33 -0.59 2.56
C SER A 360 14.67 -1.55 1.43
N TYR A 361 14.74 -2.82 1.78
CA TYR A 361 14.85 -3.93 0.86
C TYR A 361 13.79 -4.97 1.19
N ALA A 362 13.11 -5.48 0.18
CA ALA A 362 12.10 -6.52 0.31
C ALA A 362 12.25 -7.59 -0.76
N THR A 363 12.08 -8.85 -0.35
CA THR A 363 11.94 -9.97 -1.29
C THR A 363 10.50 -10.03 -1.81
N PRO A 364 10.26 -10.53 -3.04
CA PRO A 364 8.91 -10.66 -3.57
C PRO A 364 8.15 -11.79 -2.88
N TYR A 365 6.82 -11.63 -2.76
CA TYR A 365 5.93 -12.69 -2.27
C TYR A 365 5.41 -13.61 -3.39
N THR A 366 5.66 -13.26 -4.66
CA THR A 366 5.18 -14.04 -5.82
C THR A 366 6.33 -14.68 -6.59
N LEU A 367 6.03 -15.83 -7.18
CA LEU A 367 6.88 -16.51 -8.14
C LEU A 367 6.29 -16.37 -9.55
N ILE A 368 7.16 -16.28 -10.54
CA ILE A 368 6.82 -16.32 -11.97
C ILE A 368 7.61 -17.45 -12.59
N ASN A 369 6.92 -18.47 -13.09
CA ASN A 369 7.54 -19.69 -13.64
C ASN A 369 8.57 -20.32 -12.67
N GLY A 370 8.22 -20.41 -11.38
CA GLY A 370 9.07 -20.97 -10.32
C GLY A 370 10.27 -20.10 -9.90
N ARG A 371 10.42 -18.88 -10.45
CA ARG A 371 11.49 -17.93 -10.09
C ARG A 371 10.90 -16.73 -9.36
N LYS A 372 11.71 -16.06 -8.52
CA LYS A 372 11.34 -14.84 -7.82
C LYS A 372 10.88 -13.77 -8.81
N SER A 373 9.75 -13.09 -8.54
CA SER A 373 9.22 -12.05 -9.43
C SER A 373 10.16 -10.84 -9.51
N ALA A 374 10.28 -10.06 -8.47
CA ALA A 374 11.22 -8.93 -8.41
C ALA A 374 11.56 -8.55 -6.97
N ASP A 375 12.84 -8.48 -6.65
CA ASP A 375 13.31 -7.86 -5.42
C ASP A 375 13.08 -6.34 -5.51
N THR A 376 12.68 -5.74 -4.39
CA THR A 376 12.36 -4.31 -4.31
C THR A 376 13.35 -3.59 -3.41
N PHE A 377 14.00 -2.59 -3.95
CA PHE A 377 14.83 -1.65 -3.20
C PHE A 377 14.16 -0.27 -3.20
N VAL A 378 14.08 0.38 -2.04
CA VAL A 378 13.50 1.71 -1.89
C VAL A 378 14.48 2.61 -1.15
N ALA A 379 14.70 3.82 -1.67
CA ALA A 379 15.39 4.90 -0.99
C ALA A 379 14.46 6.10 -0.90
N THR A 380 14.38 6.72 0.28
CA THR A 380 13.44 7.80 0.54
C THR A 380 14.09 8.98 1.22
N ALA A 381 13.58 10.17 0.93
CA ALA A 381 13.91 11.39 1.63
C ALA A 381 12.65 12.24 1.77
N GLY A 382 12.56 13.02 2.84
CA GLY A 382 11.41 13.89 3.02
C GLY A 382 11.60 14.96 4.07
N VAL A 383 10.66 15.89 4.05
CA VAL A 383 10.60 17.00 5.01
C VAL A 383 9.17 17.18 5.51
N ALA A 384 9.03 17.50 6.80
CA ALA A 384 7.77 17.97 7.33
C ALA A 384 7.93 19.42 7.76
N LEU A 385 7.17 20.29 7.11
CA LEU A 385 7.15 21.73 7.33
C LEU A 385 6.08 22.06 8.37
N PRO A 386 6.44 22.67 9.52
CA PRO A 386 5.45 23.02 10.52
C PRO A 386 4.56 24.16 10.03
N ILE A 387 3.25 23.97 10.15
CA ILE A 387 2.25 25.02 9.91
C ILE A 387 2.05 25.76 11.23
N LEU A 388 2.64 26.95 11.32
CA LEU A 388 2.57 27.79 12.51
C LEU A 388 1.42 28.78 12.39
N THR A 389 0.45 28.68 13.29
CA THR A 389 -0.58 29.68 13.48
C THR A 389 -0.49 30.24 14.90
N SER A 390 -1.10 31.38 15.18
CA SER A 390 -1.11 31.98 16.52
C SER A 390 -1.67 31.05 17.60
N TYR A 391 -2.49 30.10 17.21
CA TYR A 391 -3.18 29.17 18.11
C TYR A 391 -2.70 27.71 18.00
N ASN A 392 -2.01 27.35 16.92
CA ASN A 392 -1.61 25.97 16.66
C ASN A 392 -0.25 25.91 15.96
N ASN A 393 0.65 25.11 16.50
CA ASN A 393 2.00 24.86 15.97
C ASN A 393 2.28 23.35 15.84
N ARG A 394 1.25 22.52 15.69
CA ARG A 394 1.33 21.06 15.73
C ARG A 394 1.01 20.41 14.39
N SER A 395 0.46 21.15 13.43
CA SER A 395 0.16 20.68 12.09
C SER A 395 1.39 20.71 11.19
N PHE A 396 1.45 19.81 10.22
CA PHE A 396 2.60 19.67 9.32
C PHE A 396 2.13 19.49 7.87
N LEU A 397 2.90 20.06 6.95
CA LEU A 397 2.88 19.72 5.54
C LEU A 397 4.04 18.76 5.26
N ASN A 398 3.73 17.53 4.89
CA ASN A 398 4.70 16.48 4.65
C ASN A 398 4.98 16.34 3.15
N PHE A 399 6.25 16.35 2.78
CA PHE A 399 6.73 16.00 1.43
C PHE A 399 7.65 14.79 1.55
N SER A 400 7.39 13.78 0.77
CA SER A 400 8.20 12.57 0.71
C SER A 400 8.51 12.23 -0.74
N ALA A 401 9.78 12.15 -1.08
CA ALA A 401 10.28 11.64 -2.35
C ALA A 401 10.82 10.23 -2.16
N SER A 402 10.41 9.30 -3.00
CA SER A 402 10.85 7.90 -2.94
C SER A 402 11.33 7.46 -4.32
N TYR A 403 12.47 6.81 -4.34
CA TYR A 403 12.97 6.08 -5.49
C TYR A 403 12.83 4.58 -5.20
N GLU A 404 12.10 3.87 -6.02
CA GLU A 404 11.85 2.44 -5.91
C GLU A 404 12.36 1.74 -7.15
N GLN A 405 13.13 0.68 -6.96
CA GLN A 405 13.63 -0.17 -8.03
C GLN A 405 13.18 -1.61 -7.79
N LEU A 406 12.43 -2.15 -8.76
CA LEU A 406 12.03 -3.54 -8.82
C LEU A 406 12.89 -4.22 -9.89
N ARG A 407 13.63 -5.26 -9.51
CA ARG A 407 14.51 -6.00 -10.41
C ARG A 407 14.09 -7.47 -10.46
N SER A 408 13.58 -7.90 -11.61
CA SER A 408 13.21 -9.29 -11.84
C SER A 408 14.42 -10.13 -12.22
N GLN A 409 14.38 -11.39 -11.78
CA GLN A 409 15.32 -12.43 -12.20
C GLN A 409 14.72 -13.37 -13.26
N VAL A 410 13.50 -13.05 -13.73
CA VAL A 410 12.76 -13.88 -14.71
C VAL A 410 12.98 -13.34 -16.12
N GLY A 411 13.46 -14.18 -17.04
CA GLY A 411 13.58 -13.88 -18.47
C GLY A 411 14.58 -12.75 -18.79
N SER A 412 14.19 -11.87 -19.71
CA SER A 412 14.98 -10.71 -20.15
C SER A 412 15.01 -9.60 -19.12
N SER A 413 15.62 -9.81 -17.95
CA SER A 413 15.86 -8.87 -16.85
C SER A 413 14.95 -7.61 -16.87
N LEU A 414 13.65 -7.82 -16.64
CA LEU A 414 12.69 -6.73 -16.49
C LEU A 414 13.06 -5.90 -15.26
N THR A 415 13.30 -4.62 -15.46
CA THR A 415 13.56 -3.66 -14.38
C THR A 415 12.54 -2.54 -14.44
N GLU A 416 11.89 -2.28 -13.32
CA GLU A 416 11.00 -1.16 -13.13
C GLU A 416 11.62 -0.18 -12.15
N ARG A 417 11.59 1.11 -12.48
CA ARG A 417 12.07 2.21 -11.65
C ARG A 417 10.93 3.19 -11.47
N ASN A 418 10.56 3.41 -10.22
CA ASN A 418 9.48 4.30 -9.85
C ASN A 418 10.05 5.47 -9.05
N PHE A 419 9.66 6.67 -9.44
CA PHE A 419 9.85 7.86 -8.64
C PHE A 419 8.49 8.30 -8.11
N LEU A 420 8.35 8.39 -6.79
CA LEU A 420 7.11 8.74 -6.13
C LEU A 420 7.31 10.03 -5.35
N LEU A 421 6.36 10.96 -5.50
CA LEU A 421 6.28 12.17 -4.69
C LEU A 421 4.96 12.15 -3.93
N THR A 422 5.03 11.97 -2.62
CA THR A 422 3.85 12.02 -1.73
C THR A 422 3.77 13.38 -1.06
N ILE A 423 2.61 13.98 -1.15
CA ILE A 423 2.27 15.24 -0.48
C ILE A 423 1.14 14.94 0.51
N GLY A 424 1.38 15.24 1.78
CA GLY A 424 0.41 14.99 2.84
C GLY A 424 0.29 16.17 3.79
N VAL A 425 -0.87 16.30 4.40
CA VAL A 425 -1.15 17.30 5.41
C VAL A 425 -1.60 16.63 6.68
N THR A 426 -0.83 16.81 7.75
CA THR A 426 -1.22 16.39 9.10
C THR A 426 -1.83 17.58 9.81
N PHE A 427 -3.14 17.56 10.00
CA PHE A 427 -3.87 18.49 10.84
C PHE A 427 -3.84 17.99 12.28
N ASN A 428 -3.48 18.86 13.21
CA ASN A 428 -3.48 18.57 14.64
C ASN A 428 -4.11 19.75 15.36
N GLU A 429 -5.43 19.72 15.46
CA GLU A 429 -6.22 20.81 16.03
C GLU A 429 -6.59 20.52 17.49
N ARG A 430 -6.63 21.57 18.28
CA ARG A 430 -7.16 21.47 19.64
C ARG A 430 -8.67 21.26 19.58
N TRP A 431 -9.10 20.08 19.98
CA TRP A 431 -10.49 19.72 20.14
C TRP A 431 -10.77 19.50 21.64
N PHE A 432 -12.01 19.49 22.07
CA PHE A 432 -12.39 19.26 23.47
C PHE A 432 -12.00 20.37 24.47
N LYS A 433 -11.66 21.57 24.02
CA LYS A 433 -11.49 22.71 24.91
C LYS A 433 -12.86 23.32 25.19
N LYS A 434 -13.28 23.39 26.48
CA LYS A 434 -14.46 24.18 26.88
C LYS A 434 -14.22 25.63 26.47
N TRP A 435 -15.14 26.20 25.72
CA TRP A 435 -15.19 27.63 25.49
C TRP A 435 -15.56 28.27 26.83
N LEU A 436 -14.68 29.03 27.40
CA LEU A 436 -15.05 29.99 28.44
C LEU A 436 -15.82 31.11 27.70
N VAL A 437 -17.10 31.19 27.94
CA VAL A 437 -17.91 32.35 27.57
C VAL A 437 -17.68 33.35 28.69
N ASP A 438 -16.89 34.42 28.43
CA ASP A 438 -16.80 35.57 29.27
C ASP A 438 -18.07 36.43 29.16
#